data_fe94259303bfb570276e818c94dc1bad
#
_entry.id   fe94259303bfb570276e818c94dc1bad
#
_cell.length_a   1.000
_cell.length_b   1.000
_cell.length_c   1.000
_cell.angle_alpha   90.00
_cell.angle_beta   90.00
_cell.angle_gamma   90.00
#
_symmetry.space_group_name_H-M   'P 1'
#
loop_
_entity.id
_entity.type
_entity.pdbx_description
1 polymer ?
#
loop_
_entity_poly.entity_id
_entity_poly.type
_entity_poly.pdbx_seq_one_letter_code
_entity_poly.pdbx_strand_id
1 'polypeptide(L)'
;MSTEPKKERRWGDRRDGRRVKAPGLQTIMCYLWPYRTDCEVYLNDVIDATELLKYLEKRNAEHPEYKTTLFHAAVTGMARMVKERPLMNRFIQGYRMYERDEITISFVVKRRFADGAEESLMVLKPRDEDTLDSISQRIVGNVKETRKSEHATGGVDELLDKFAALPRFLLIPIVRIIRWLDFWGVNPKFLTEGDPNYTTILTSNLGSIQCPSVHHHLSNYGTNSIMITIGTLHKQEMLMADGTKEIRDVVDIGATLDERIADGFYFAKSLKLIKHIFAHPEMLELPLGEQIGRAHV
;
A
#
# COMPACT_ATOMS: atom_id res chain seq x y z
N MET A 1 -25.32 4.52 -6.39
CA MET A 1 -24.47 5.34 -7.26
C MET A 1 -24.43 6.75 -6.70
N SER A 2 -23.47 7.03 -5.82
CA SER A 2 -23.15 8.39 -5.38
C SER A 2 -22.02 8.88 -6.27
N THR A 3 -22.36 9.41 -7.44
CA THR A 3 -21.43 10.19 -8.25
C THR A 3 -21.26 11.55 -7.58
N GLU A 4 -20.42 11.63 -6.56
CA GLU A 4 -19.89 12.95 -6.21
C GLU A 4 -19.20 13.49 -7.49
N PRO A 5 -19.57 14.70 -7.95
CA PRO A 5 -18.95 15.27 -9.13
C PRO A 5 -17.45 15.41 -8.84
N LYS A 6 -16.61 14.87 -9.74
CA LYS A 6 -15.15 15.06 -9.66
C LYS A 6 -14.91 16.56 -9.50
N LYS A 7 -14.51 16.97 -8.29
CA LYS A 7 -14.23 18.37 -8.00
C LYS A 7 -13.24 18.89 -9.06
N GLU A 8 -13.54 20.01 -9.69
CA GLU A 8 -12.65 20.65 -10.67
C GLU A 8 -11.28 20.89 -10.08
N ARG A 9 -10.23 20.61 -10.85
CA ARG A 9 -8.84 20.85 -10.42
C ARG A 9 -8.61 22.34 -10.25
N ARG A 10 -7.93 22.67 -9.15
CA ARG A 10 -7.58 24.05 -8.82
C ARG A 10 -6.12 24.32 -9.18
N TRP A 11 -5.79 25.58 -9.33
CA TRP A 11 -4.40 25.98 -9.46
C TRP A 11 -3.59 25.50 -8.24
N GLY A 12 -2.47 24.82 -8.50
CA GLY A 12 -1.64 24.20 -7.45
C GLY A 12 -1.98 22.76 -7.11
N ASP A 13 -2.98 22.14 -7.75
CA ASP A 13 -3.22 20.72 -7.69
C ASP A 13 -2.17 19.97 -8.53
N ARG A 14 -1.77 18.80 -8.03
CA ARG A 14 -0.91 17.87 -8.76
C ARG A 14 -1.75 17.02 -9.72
N ARG A 15 -1.08 16.36 -10.68
CA ARG A 15 -1.77 15.45 -11.62
C ARG A 15 -2.30 14.18 -10.94
N ASP A 16 -1.69 13.79 -9.82
CA ASP A 16 -1.95 12.57 -9.04
C ASP A 16 -2.75 12.83 -7.75
N GLY A 17 -3.11 14.10 -7.47
CA GLY A 17 -3.85 14.42 -6.25
C GLY A 17 -4.25 15.89 -6.14
N ARG A 18 -5.20 16.16 -5.24
CA ARG A 18 -5.77 17.48 -4.97
C ARG A 18 -5.19 18.06 -3.70
N ARG A 19 -4.85 19.33 -3.76
CA ARG A 19 -4.33 20.04 -2.59
C ARG A 19 -5.38 20.12 -1.48
N VAL A 20 -4.98 19.73 -0.27
CA VAL A 20 -5.80 19.80 0.94
C VAL A 20 -5.35 20.98 1.78
N LYS A 21 -6.32 21.71 2.37
CA LYS A 21 -6.03 22.70 3.41
C LYS A 21 -5.82 21.96 4.73
N ALA A 22 -4.56 21.77 5.11
CA ALA A 22 -4.22 21.16 6.39
C ALA A 22 -4.39 22.15 7.56
N PRO A 23 -4.65 21.67 8.79
CA PRO A 23 -4.55 22.47 10.02
C PRO A 23 -3.18 23.13 10.17
N GLY A 24 -3.12 24.23 10.92
CA GLY A 24 -1.91 25.05 11.05
C GLY A 24 -0.68 24.26 11.47
N LEU A 25 -0.79 23.41 12.49
CA LEU A 25 0.30 22.55 12.95
C LEU A 25 0.81 21.62 11.85
N GLN A 26 -0.07 20.86 11.20
CA GLN A 26 0.30 19.97 10.10
C GLN A 26 0.92 20.71 8.91
N THR A 27 0.46 21.94 8.65
CA THR A 27 1.06 22.80 7.63
C THR A 27 2.50 23.15 8.00
N ILE A 28 2.75 23.58 9.23
CA ILE A 28 4.10 23.94 9.71
C ILE A 28 5.03 22.72 9.72
N MET A 29 4.54 21.55 10.12
CA MET A 29 5.31 20.30 10.09
C MET A 29 5.89 20.01 8.70
N CYS A 30 5.17 20.31 7.62
CA CYS A 30 5.67 20.10 6.26
C CYS A 30 6.91 20.96 5.93
N TYR A 31 7.11 22.09 6.62
CA TYR A 31 8.28 22.96 6.45
C TYR A 31 9.40 22.65 7.43
N LEU A 32 9.08 22.31 8.69
CA LEU A 32 10.06 21.97 9.71
C LEU A 32 10.73 20.62 9.43
N TRP A 33 9.94 19.65 8.98
CA TRP A 33 10.39 18.29 8.62
C TRP A 33 10.03 17.99 7.15
N PRO A 34 10.87 18.44 6.21
CA PRO A 34 10.56 18.36 4.78
C PRO A 34 10.68 16.94 4.21
N TYR A 35 11.49 16.08 4.83
CA TYR A 35 11.71 14.71 4.39
C TYR A 35 10.74 13.74 5.07
N ARG A 36 10.31 12.68 4.35
CA ARG A 36 9.44 11.64 4.94
C ARG A 36 10.15 10.88 6.04
N THR A 37 11.43 10.58 5.83
CA THR A 37 12.27 9.89 6.81
C THR A 37 12.38 10.61 8.15
N ASP A 38 12.13 11.91 8.20
CA ASP A 38 12.13 12.68 9.45
C ASP A 38 10.79 12.60 10.19
N CYS A 39 9.75 12.07 9.53
CA CYS A 39 8.36 12.03 10.00
C CYS A 39 7.81 10.59 10.04
N GLU A 40 8.68 9.60 10.12
CA GLU A 40 8.27 8.20 10.18
C GLU A 40 7.76 7.82 11.57
N VAL A 41 6.57 7.23 11.58
CA VAL A 41 6.03 6.52 12.75
C VAL A 41 5.98 5.04 12.43
N TYR A 42 6.47 4.24 13.36
CA TYR A 42 6.55 2.79 13.22
C TYR A 42 5.45 2.13 14.06
N LEU A 43 4.67 1.28 13.44
CA LEU A 43 3.64 0.47 14.09
C LEU A 43 3.96 -1.00 13.90
N ASN A 44 4.09 -1.72 15.01
CA ASN A 44 4.12 -3.19 15.03
C ASN A 44 2.81 -3.70 15.61
N ASP A 45 2.26 -4.71 14.97
CA ASP A 45 1.11 -5.41 15.53
C ASP A 45 1.09 -6.88 15.10
N VAL A 46 0.45 -7.68 15.95
CA VAL A 46 0.15 -9.08 15.69
C VAL A 46 -1.34 -9.18 15.41
N ILE A 47 -1.70 -9.64 14.21
CA ILE A 47 -3.09 -9.75 13.78
C ILE A 47 -3.51 -11.22 13.82
N ASP A 48 -4.59 -11.51 14.55
CA ASP A 48 -5.23 -12.82 14.50
C ASP A 48 -5.84 -13.05 13.12
N ALA A 49 -5.33 -14.04 12.42
CA ALA A 49 -5.76 -14.43 11.08
C ALA A 49 -6.57 -15.72 11.07
N THR A 50 -6.89 -16.30 12.24
CA THR A 50 -7.52 -17.62 12.36
C THR A 50 -8.84 -17.70 11.60
N GLU A 51 -9.73 -16.72 11.79
CA GLU A 51 -11.03 -16.72 11.10
C GLU A 51 -10.87 -16.45 9.60
N LEU A 52 -9.96 -15.57 9.23
CA LEU A 52 -9.62 -15.33 7.83
C LEU A 52 -9.09 -16.60 7.14
N LEU A 53 -8.22 -17.36 7.80
CA LEU A 53 -7.67 -18.60 7.20
C LEU A 53 -8.75 -19.67 7.02
N LYS A 54 -9.64 -19.88 7.99
CA LYS A 54 -10.79 -20.77 7.86
C LYS A 54 -11.69 -20.37 6.68
N TYR A 55 -11.95 -19.07 6.58
CA TYR A 55 -12.73 -18.51 5.48
C TYR A 55 -12.05 -18.77 4.12
N LEU A 56 -10.75 -18.51 4.00
CA LEU A 56 -9.98 -18.73 2.77
C LEU A 56 -9.91 -20.23 2.40
N GLU A 57 -9.81 -21.13 3.39
CA GLU A 57 -9.83 -22.57 3.17
C GLU A 57 -11.16 -23.01 2.55
N LYS A 58 -12.28 -22.62 3.15
CA LYS A 58 -13.63 -22.88 2.63
C LYS A 58 -13.79 -22.34 1.20
N ARG A 59 -13.44 -21.06 1.01
CA ARG A 59 -13.53 -20.40 -0.29
C ARG A 59 -12.70 -21.09 -1.37
N ASN A 60 -11.48 -21.50 -1.07
CA ASN A 60 -10.61 -22.20 -2.00
C ASN A 60 -11.11 -23.60 -2.35
N ALA A 61 -11.88 -24.26 -1.47
CA ALA A 61 -12.52 -25.52 -1.76
C ALA A 61 -13.72 -25.35 -2.72
N GLU A 62 -14.45 -24.23 -2.59
CA GLU A 62 -15.59 -23.86 -3.46
C GLU A 62 -15.14 -23.31 -4.83
N HIS A 63 -13.96 -22.67 -4.90
CA HIS A 63 -13.41 -22.02 -6.08
C HIS A 63 -11.99 -22.49 -6.40
N PRO A 64 -11.83 -23.71 -6.91
CA PRO A 64 -10.50 -24.34 -7.14
C PRO A 64 -9.72 -23.76 -8.33
N GLU A 65 -10.34 -22.92 -9.17
CA GLU A 65 -9.75 -22.37 -10.39
C GLU A 65 -8.54 -21.45 -10.12
N TYR A 66 -8.47 -20.84 -8.94
CA TYR A 66 -7.29 -20.14 -8.44
C TYR A 66 -7.31 -20.04 -6.92
N LYS A 67 -6.13 -20.12 -6.32
CA LYS A 67 -5.98 -20.07 -4.86
C LYS A 67 -5.93 -18.63 -4.36
N THR A 68 -6.93 -18.23 -3.58
CA THR A 68 -6.89 -16.98 -2.80
C THR A 68 -6.04 -17.19 -1.56
N THR A 69 -5.11 -16.27 -1.31
CA THR A 69 -4.13 -16.37 -0.20
C THR A 69 -4.34 -15.25 0.82
N LEU A 70 -3.70 -15.39 1.99
CA LEU A 70 -3.64 -14.33 3.01
C LEU A 70 -3.18 -12.99 2.41
N PHE A 71 -2.22 -13.01 1.48
CA PHE A 71 -1.74 -11.80 0.81
C PHE A 71 -2.84 -11.11 -0.01
N HIS A 72 -3.64 -11.86 -0.77
CA HIS A 72 -4.77 -11.30 -1.53
C HIS A 72 -5.80 -10.64 -0.60
N ALA A 73 -6.13 -11.32 0.51
CA ALA A 73 -7.04 -10.79 1.51
C ALA A 73 -6.47 -9.53 2.20
N ALA A 74 -5.17 -9.51 2.52
CA ALA A 74 -4.50 -8.36 3.09
C ALA A 74 -4.51 -7.16 2.13
N VAL A 75 -4.21 -7.35 0.84
CA VAL A 75 -4.26 -6.28 -0.17
C VAL A 75 -5.69 -5.73 -0.31
N THR A 76 -6.70 -6.61 -0.35
CA THR A 76 -8.12 -6.19 -0.40
C THR A 76 -8.51 -5.44 0.87
N GLY A 77 -8.10 -5.93 2.04
CA GLY A 77 -8.32 -5.26 3.32
C GLY A 77 -7.66 -3.88 3.40
N MET A 78 -6.43 -3.74 2.89
CA MET A 78 -5.75 -2.45 2.78
C MET A 78 -6.51 -1.48 1.87
N ALA A 79 -6.97 -1.93 0.71
CA ALA A 79 -7.77 -1.12 -0.20
C ALA A 79 -9.06 -0.63 0.47
N ARG A 80 -9.77 -1.53 1.15
CA ARG A 80 -10.98 -1.20 1.92
C ARG A 80 -10.68 -0.24 3.06
N MET A 81 -9.61 -0.48 3.82
CA MET A 81 -9.19 0.41 4.89
C MET A 81 -8.93 1.84 4.38
N VAL A 82 -8.23 2.00 3.27
CA VAL A 82 -8.00 3.34 2.68
C VAL A 82 -9.31 3.97 2.22
N LYS A 83 -10.25 3.19 1.68
CA LYS A 83 -11.57 3.67 1.24
C LYS A 83 -12.40 4.20 2.41
N GLU A 84 -12.46 3.45 3.53
CA GLU A 84 -13.16 3.83 4.75
C GLU A 84 -12.43 4.94 5.55
N ARG A 85 -11.12 5.06 5.34
CA ARG A 85 -10.23 5.94 6.09
C ARG A 85 -9.46 6.85 5.12
N PRO A 86 -10.09 7.85 4.49
CA PRO A 86 -9.53 8.60 3.36
C PRO A 86 -8.27 9.41 3.70
N LEU A 87 -7.99 9.75 4.97
CA LEU A 87 -6.72 10.40 5.31
C LEU A 87 -5.51 9.51 5.03
N MET A 88 -5.71 8.16 5.00
CA MET A 88 -4.67 7.21 4.61
C MET A 88 -4.30 7.32 3.11
N ASN A 89 -5.09 8.04 2.30
CA ASN A 89 -4.81 8.30 0.89
C ASN A 89 -4.12 9.66 0.65
N ARG A 90 -3.57 10.26 1.70
CA ARG A 90 -2.86 11.53 1.61
C ARG A 90 -1.36 11.34 1.42
N PHE A 91 -0.73 12.40 0.93
CA PHE A 91 0.73 12.46 0.82
C PHE A 91 1.23 13.90 0.92
N ILE A 92 2.50 14.05 1.23
CA ILE A 92 3.19 15.33 1.30
C ILE A 92 4.19 15.44 0.15
N GLN A 93 4.12 16.52 -0.61
CA GLN A 93 5.11 16.87 -1.62
C GLN A 93 5.19 18.37 -1.83
N GLY A 94 6.40 18.90 -2.05
CA GLY A 94 6.60 20.36 -2.22
C GLY A 94 6.09 21.17 -1.03
N TYR A 95 6.25 20.65 0.21
CA TYR A 95 5.77 21.24 1.48
C TYR A 95 4.25 21.41 1.55
N ARG A 96 3.50 20.64 0.78
CA ARG A 96 2.04 20.70 0.71
C ARG A 96 1.43 19.33 0.87
N MET A 97 0.27 19.28 1.50
CA MET A 97 -0.54 18.08 1.64
C MET A 97 -1.48 17.95 0.46
N TYR A 98 -1.58 16.73 -0.05
CA TYR A 98 -2.48 16.35 -1.12
C TYR A 98 -3.27 15.09 -0.73
N GLU A 99 -4.46 14.97 -1.28
CA GLU A 99 -5.27 13.75 -1.29
C GLU A 99 -5.21 13.16 -2.70
N ARG A 100 -4.89 11.86 -2.82
CA ARG A 100 -4.79 11.18 -4.12
C ARG A 100 -6.16 11.09 -4.78
N ASP A 101 -6.16 11.14 -6.10
CA ASP A 101 -7.37 10.93 -6.89
C ASP A 101 -7.77 9.44 -6.95
N GLU A 102 -6.81 8.52 -6.81
CA GLU A 102 -7.00 7.06 -6.87
C GLU A 102 -6.29 6.39 -5.70
N ILE A 103 -6.83 5.26 -5.24
CA ILE A 103 -6.12 4.36 -4.33
C ILE A 103 -5.20 3.49 -5.19
N THR A 104 -3.94 3.36 -4.78
CA THR A 104 -2.96 2.53 -5.45
C THR A 104 -2.16 1.73 -4.43
N ILE A 105 -2.02 0.43 -4.67
CA ILE A 105 -1.23 -0.46 -3.81
C ILE A 105 -0.15 -1.10 -4.66
N SER A 106 1.09 -0.92 -4.28
CA SER A 106 2.22 -1.57 -4.93
C SER A 106 2.78 -2.68 -4.07
N PHE A 107 3.34 -3.69 -4.73
CA PHE A 107 3.98 -4.81 -4.07
C PHE A 107 5.07 -5.43 -4.93
N VAL A 108 6.02 -6.07 -4.24
CA VAL A 108 7.15 -6.74 -4.87
C VAL A 108 6.76 -8.18 -5.25
N VAL A 109 7.07 -8.56 -6.48
CA VAL A 109 6.93 -9.93 -6.97
C VAL A 109 8.29 -10.46 -7.36
N LYS A 110 8.79 -11.49 -6.67
CA LYS A 110 10.00 -12.22 -7.11
C LYS A 110 9.65 -13.12 -8.28
N ARG A 111 10.43 -13.03 -9.34
CA ARG A 111 10.31 -13.93 -10.51
C ARG A 111 10.68 -15.36 -10.15
N ARG A 112 11.74 -15.53 -9.36
CA ARG A 112 12.22 -16.81 -8.81
C ARG A 112 12.62 -16.61 -7.36
N PHE A 113 12.44 -17.63 -6.53
CA PHE A 113 12.95 -17.62 -5.15
C PHE A 113 14.41 -18.10 -5.17
N ALA A 114 15.31 -17.22 -5.59
CA ALA A 114 16.76 -17.45 -5.63
C ALA A 114 17.49 -16.13 -5.34
N ASP A 115 18.72 -16.24 -4.84
CA ASP A 115 19.58 -15.09 -4.64
C ASP A 115 19.89 -14.41 -5.99
N GLY A 116 19.81 -13.08 -6.00
CA GLY A 116 20.03 -12.29 -7.21
C GLY A 116 18.92 -12.38 -8.27
N ALA A 117 17.79 -13.06 -7.96
CA ALA A 117 16.64 -13.06 -8.86
C ALA A 117 16.03 -11.66 -8.97
N GLU A 118 15.71 -11.26 -10.19
CA GLU A 118 15.06 -9.97 -10.46
C GLU A 118 13.72 -9.87 -9.72
N GLU A 119 13.49 -8.70 -9.13
CA GLU A 119 12.23 -8.32 -8.51
C GLU A 119 11.47 -7.44 -9.48
N SER A 120 10.19 -7.71 -9.64
CA SER A 120 9.28 -6.85 -10.40
C SER A 120 8.35 -6.14 -9.44
N LEU A 121 8.20 -4.85 -9.64
CA LEU A 121 7.28 -4.03 -8.88
C LEU A 121 5.94 -3.97 -9.61
N MET A 122 4.86 -4.23 -8.89
CA MET A 122 3.52 -4.24 -9.43
C MET A 122 2.68 -3.17 -8.76
N VAL A 123 1.87 -2.47 -9.55
CA VAL A 123 0.93 -1.48 -9.06
C VAL A 123 -0.50 -1.95 -9.35
N LEU A 124 -1.28 -2.13 -8.30
CA LEU A 124 -2.72 -2.40 -8.36
C LEU A 124 -3.47 -1.08 -8.12
N LYS A 125 -4.47 -0.82 -8.95
CA LYS A 125 -5.44 0.28 -8.77
C LYS A 125 -6.81 -0.33 -8.44
N PRO A 126 -7.18 -0.44 -7.16
CA PRO A 126 -8.50 -0.91 -6.75
C PRO A 126 -9.60 0.05 -7.24
N ARG A 127 -10.74 -0.52 -7.64
CA ARG A 127 -11.93 0.20 -8.12
C ARG A 127 -13.07 0.02 -7.15
N ASP A 128 -14.09 0.85 -7.25
CA ASP A 128 -15.25 0.80 -6.35
C ASP A 128 -16.04 -0.50 -6.45
N GLU A 129 -16.05 -1.12 -7.64
CA GLU A 129 -16.70 -2.42 -7.90
C GLU A 129 -15.86 -3.63 -7.48
N ASP A 130 -14.58 -3.45 -7.12
CA ASP A 130 -13.70 -4.56 -6.79
C ASP A 130 -14.06 -5.22 -5.45
N THR A 131 -13.94 -6.54 -5.42
CA THR A 131 -14.09 -7.44 -4.27
C THR A 131 -12.82 -8.25 -4.08
N LEU A 132 -12.77 -9.11 -3.05
CA LEU A 132 -11.67 -10.07 -2.87
C LEU A 132 -11.43 -10.91 -4.12
N ASP A 133 -12.51 -11.31 -4.81
CA ASP A 133 -12.43 -12.12 -6.02
C ASP A 133 -11.73 -11.40 -7.17
N SER A 134 -12.23 -10.24 -7.56
CA SER A 134 -11.67 -9.46 -8.67
C SER A 134 -10.23 -9.02 -8.42
N ILE A 135 -9.91 -8.60 -7.19
CA ILE A 135 -8.53 -8.24 -6.79
C ILE A 135 -7.62 -9.46 -6.86
N SER A 136 -8.05 -10.62 -6.36
CA SER A 136 -7.26 -11.87 -6.40
C SER A 136 -6.97 -12.31 -7.83
N GLN A 137 -7.98 -12.28 -8.72
CA GLN A 137 -7.80 -12.60 -10.13
C GLN A 137 -6.80 -11.69 -10.81
N ARG A 138 -6.87 -10.37 -10.55
CA ARG A 138 -5.95 -9.39 -11.12
C ARG A 138 -4.52 -9.60 -10.61
N ILE A 139 -4.34 -9.89 -9.31
CA ILE A 139 -3.01 -10.19 -8.74
C ILE A 139 -2.44 -11.46 -9.40
N VAL A 140 -3.22 -12.55 -9.47
CA VAL A 140 -2.79 -13.82 -10.08
C VAL A 140 -2.46 -13.63 -11.55
N GLY A 141 -3.29 -12.90 -12.30
CA GLY A 141 -3.08 -12.59 -13.72
C GLY A 141 -1.75 -11.87 -13.93
N ASN A 142 -1.56 -10.78 -13.22
CA ASN A 142 -0.36 -9.96 -13.29
C ASN A 142 0.91 -10.76 -12.90
N VAL A 143 0.86 -11.54 -11.81
CA VAL A 143 1.99 -12.39 -11.39
C VAL A 143 2.33 -13.44 -12.45
N LYS A 144 1.33 -14.05 -13.11
CA LYS A 144 1.56 -14.99 -14.20
C LYS A 144 2.21 -14.33 -15.43
N GLU A 145 1.79 -13.13 -15.78
CA GLU A 145 2.39 -12.34 -16.88
C GLU A 145 3.84 -11.98 -16.57
N THR A 146 4.11 -11.46 -15.37
CA THR A 146 5.46 -11.11 -14.92
C THR A 146 6.41 -12.31 -14.92
N ARG A 147 5.94 -13.49 -14.52
CA ARG A 147 6.76 -14.71 -14.53
C ARG A 147 6.98 -15.31 -15.91
N LYS A 148 6.11 -15.01 -16.89
CA LYS A 148 6.25 -15.48 -18.28
C LYS A 148 7.13 -14.58 -19.13
N SER A 149 7.22 -13.29 -18.83
CA SER A 149 8.04 -12.36 -19.58
C SER A 149 9.52 -12.61 -19.29
N GLU A 150 10.35 -12.76 -20.34
CA GLU A 150 11.80 -12.99 -20.23
C GLU A 150 12.55 -11.75 -19.75
N HIS A 151 11.99 -10.57 -19.92
CA HIS A 151 12.55 -9.30 -19.47
C HIS A 151 11.61 -8.60 -18.48
N ALA A 152 12.17 -7.74 -17.63
CA ALA A 152 11.40 -6.89 -16.74
C ALA A 152 10.32 -6.16 -17.53
N THR A 153 9.05 -6.46 -17.24
CA THR A 153 7.90 -5.89 -17.94
C THR A 153 7.59 -4.50 -17.40
N GLY A 154 8.39 -3.56 -17.78
CA GLY A 154 8.08 -2.16 -17.53
C GLY A 154 9.15 -1.30 -18.17
N GLY A 155 8.77 -0.41 -19.06
CA GLY A 155 9.68 0.57 -19.61
C GLY A 155 10.44 1.40 -18.58
N VAL A 156 10.07 1.27 -17.29
CA VAL A 156 10.75 1.90 -16.15
C VAL A 156 12.07 1.20 -15.84
N ASP A 157 12.12 -0.13 -15.80
CA ASP A 157 13.35 -0.87 -15.49
C ASP A 157 14.39 -0.67 -16.60
N GLU A 158 13.98 -0.76 -17.88
CA GLU A 158 14.86 -0.48 -19.02
C GLU A 158 15.34 0.98 -19.02
N LEU A 159 14.49 1.91 -18.60
CA LEU A 159 14.84 3.32 -18.48
C LEU A 159 15.85 3.54 -17.34
N LEU A 160 15.65 2.86 -16.19
CA LEU A 160 16.59 2.91 -15.06
C LEU A 160 17.95 2.34 -15.43
N ASP A 161 18.03 1.24 -16.19
CA ASP A 161 19.28 0.67 -16.66
C ASP A 161 20.02 1.63 -17.60
N LYS A 162 19.29 2.28 -18.50
CA LYS A 162 19.87 3.32 -19.38
C LYS A 162 20.38 4.52 -18.58
N PHE A 163 19.65 4.95 -17.54
CA PHE A 163 20.12 6.01 -16.66
C PHE A 163 21.32 5.57 -15.81
N ALA A 164 21.32 4.36 -15.28
CA ALA A 164 22.44 3.83 -14.49
C ALA A 164 23.73 3.72 -15.29
N ALA A 165 23.64 3.53 -16.60
CA ALA A 165 24.80 3.50 -17.52
C ALA A 165 25.40 4.89 -17.78
N LEU A 166 24.73 5.97 -17.39
CA LEU A 166 25.22 7.33 -17.60
C LEU A 166 26.40 7.67 -16.67
N PRO A 167 27.39 8.43 -17.12
CA PRO A 167 28.43 8.95 -16.24
C PRO A 167 27.84 9.81 -15.11
N ARG A 168 28.44 9.72 -13.93
CA ARG A 168 27.97 10.41 -12.70
C ARG A 168 27.72 11.91 -12.90
N PHE A 169 28.55 12.60 -13.68
CA PHE A 169 28.42 14.04 -13.91
C PHE A 169 27.16 14.41 -14.73
N LEU A 170 26.59 13.47 -15.50
CA LEU A 170 25.33 13.63 -16.21
C LEU A 170 24.15 13.16 -15.33
N LEU A 171 24.32 12.07 -14.59
CA LEU A 171 23.25 11.51 -13.76
C LEU A 171 22.84 12.45 -12.63
N ILE A 172 23.81 13.11 -11.95
CA ILE A 172 23.52 14.04 -10.85
C ILE A 172 22.57 15.18 -11.28
N PRO A 173 22.82 15.96 -12.33
CA PRO A 173 21.91 17.02 -12.74
C PRO A 173 20.55 16.48 -13.21
N ILE A 174 20.50 15.35 -13.90
CA ILE A 174 19.23 14.72 -14.32
C ILE A 174 18.37 14.40 -13.10
N VAL A 175 18.92 13.72 -12.09
CA VAL A 175 18.18 13.38 -10.88
C VAL A 175 17.73 14.63 -10.11
N ARG A 176 18.57 15.69 -10.08
CA ARG A 176 18.19 16.99 -9.47
C ARG A 176 17.02 17.63 -10.21
N ILE A 177 17.01 17.59 -11.53
CA ILE A 177 15.90 18.13 -12.34
C ILE A 177 14.64 17.32 -12.11
N ILE A 178 14.69 15.99 -12.09
CA ILE A 178 13.53 15.12 -11.79
C ILE A 178 12.96 15.46 -10.41
N ARG A 179 13.81 15.58 -9.38
CA ARG A 179 13.36 15.95 -8.03
C ARG A 179 12.77 17.35 -7.98
N TRP A 180 13.31 18.29 -8.74
CA TRP A 180 12.77 19.65 -8.85
C TRP A 180 11.39 19.65 -9.53
N LEU A 181 11.23 18.91 -10.62
CA LEU A 181 9.94 18.73 -11.30
C LEU A 181 8.91 18.08 -10.36
N ASP A 182 9.34 17.07 -9.60
CA ASP A 182 8.47 16.40 -8.64
C ASP A 182 8.03 17.33 -7.48
N PHE A 183 8.95 18.15 -6.98
CA PHE A 183 8.64 19.14 -5.96
C PHE A 183 7.51 20.07 -6.41
N TRP A 184 7.50 20.49 -7.68
CA TRP A 184 6.48 21.37 -8.24
C TRP A 184 5.24 20.63 -8.79
N GLY A 185 5.27 19.29 -8.78
CA GLY A 185 4.16 18.47 -9.27
C GLY A 185 3.98 18.45 -10.79
N VAL A 186 5.04 18.70 -11.53
CA VAL A 186 5.06 18.75 -13.01
C VAL A 186 5.80 17.58 -13.65
N ASN A 187 6.02 16.51 -12.91
CA ASN A 187 6.66 15.29 -13.41
C ASN A 187 5.94 14.72 -14.64
N PRO A 188 6.67 14.30 -15.67
CA PRO A 188 6.10 13.54 -16.77
C PRO A 188 5.44 12.24 -16.29
N LYS A 189 4.31 11.87 -16.87
CA LYS A 189 3.57 10.64 -16.48
C LYS A 189 4.42 9.38 -16.60
N PHE A 190 5.24 9.28 -17.63
CA PHE A 190 6.08 8.10 -17.87
C PHE A 190 7.13 7.84 -16.77
N LEU A 191 7.44 8.85 -15.93
CA LEU A 191 8.33 8.71 -14.76
C LEU A 191 7.59 8.34 -13.47
N THR A 192 6.27 8.49 -13.43
CA THR A 192 5.49 8.30 -12.21
C THR A 192 4.46 7.17 -12.34
N GLU A 193 4.01 6.88 -13.56
CA GLU A 193 3.04 5.83 -13.81
C GLU A 193 3.74 4.46 -13.76
N GLY A 194 3.29 3.63 -12.83
CA GLY A 194 3.92 2.32 -12.56
C GLY A 194 5.08 2.36 -11.56
N ASP A 195 5.56 3.53 -11.15
CA ASP A 195 6.57 3.64 -10.09
C ASP A 195 5.91 3.43 -8.72
N PRO A 196 6.32 2.40 -7.93
CA PRO A 196 5.78 2.10 -6.62
C PRO A 196 5.96 3.24 -5.60
N ASN A 197 6.96 4.11 -5.82
CA ASN A 197 7.17 5.28 -4.96
C ASN A 197 6.05 6.33 -5.08
N TYR A 198 5.17 6.21 -6.07
CA TYR A 198 4.03 7.09 -6.26
C TYR A 198 2.69 6.44 -5.89
N THR A 199 2.71 5.39 -5.10
CA THR A 199 1.48 4.69 -4.66
C THR A 199 1.02 5.11 -3.27
N THR A 200 -0.22 4.78 -2.92
CA THR A 200 -0.79 5.01 -1.59
C THR A 200 -0.10 4.15 -0.55
N ILE A 201 -0.02 2.84 -0.83
CA ILE A 201 0.63 1.85 0.03
C ILE A 201 1.65 1.08 -0.82
N LEU A 202 2.87 0.98 -0.31
CA LEU A 202 3.85 0.00 -0.78
C LEU A 202 3.86 -1.16 0.22
N THR A 203 3.66 -2.39 -0.25
CA THR A 203 3.64 -3.56 0.63
C THR A 203 4.63 -4.64 0.19
N SER A 204 5.20 -5.33 1.17
CA SER A 204 6.10 -6.46 0.97
C SER A 204 5.60 -7.68 1.73
N ASN A 205 5.48 -8.82 1.05
CA ASN A 205 5.11 -10.10 1.65
C ASN A 205 6.35 -10.90 2.04
N LEU A 206 6.88 -10.63 3.22
CA LEU A 206 8.05 -11.30 3.77
C LEU A 206 7.73 -12.72 4.26
N GLY A 207 6.46 -12.99 4.59
CA GLY A 207 6.00 -14.33 4.93
C GLY A 207 6.22 -15.35 3.82
N SER A 208 6.22 -14.91 2.56
CA SER A 208 6.51 -15.76 1.40
C SER A 208 7.94 -16.32 1.37
N ILE A 209 8.85 -15.69 2.10
CA ILE A 209 10.26 -16.07 2.26
C ILE A 209 10.59 -16.45 3.72
N GLN A 210 9.56 -16.73 4.53
CA GLN A 210 9.68 -17.12 5.94
C GLN A 210 10.42 -16.10 6.82
N CYS A 211 10.29 -14.81 6.52
CA CYS A 211 10.89 -13.73 7.28
C CYS A 211 9.83 -13.06 8.17
N PRO A 212 10.15 -12.68 9.41
CA PRO A 212 9.25 -11.88 10.24
C PRO A 212 8.99 -10.51 9.60
N SER A 213 7.98 -9.79 10.09
CA SER A 213 7.77 -8.41 9.67
C SER A 213 8.93 -7.52 10.10
N VAL A 214 9.26 -6.55 9.27
CA VAL A 214 10.28 -5.54 9.55
C VAL A 214 9.71 -4.16 9.25
N HIS A 215 10.32 -3.11 9.80
CA HIS A 215 10.05 -1.76 9.35
C HIS A 215 10.94 -1.43 8.15
N HIS A 216 10.32 -0.99 7.07
CA HIS A 216 11.02 -0.47 5.93
C HIS A 216 10.84 1.04 5.89
N HIS A 217 11.92 1.78 5.64
CA HIS A 217 11.88 3.24 5.56
C HIS A 217 11.01 3.72 4.38
N LEU A 218 10.43 4.91 4.52
CA LEU A 218 9.79 5.61 3.41
C LEU A 218 10.85 6.23 2.49
N SER A 219 10.54 6.37 1.21
CA SER A 219 11.41 7.06 0.26
C SER A 219 11.19 8.56 0.31
N ASN A 220 12.28 9.34 0.30
CA ASN A 220 12.22 10.79 0.06
C ASN A 220 12.05 11.15 -1.43
N TYR A 221 12.04 10.14 -2.30
CA TYR A 221 11.64 10.24 -3.69
C TYR A 221 10.20 9.74 -3.85
N GLY A 222 9.42 10.39 -4.73
CA GLY A 222 8.03 10.05 -4.94
C GLY A 222 7.09 10.58 -3.86
N THR A 223 5.95 9.94 -3.69
CA THR A 223 4.85 10.41 -2.84
C THR A 223 4.26 9.32 -1.93
N ASN A 224 4.89 8.14 -1.86
CA ASN A 224 4.43 7.07 -0.99
C ASN A 224 4.50 7.49 0.49
N SER A 225 3.40 7.32 1.23
CA SER A 225 3.30 7.72 2.64
C SER A 225 3.07 6.55 3.60
N ILE A 226 2.91 5.33 3.08
CA ILE A 226 2.63 4.13 3.87
C ILE A 226 3.41 2.96 3.28
N MET A 227 4.25 2.34 4.11
CA MET A 227 4.92 1.08 3.81
C MET A 227 4.43 0.01 4.79
N ILE A 228 3.98 -1.14 4.29
CA ILE A 228 3.50 -2.26 5.11
C ILE A 228 4.28 -3.51 4.76
N THR A 229 4.81 -4.18 5.77
CA THR A 229 5.42 -5.50 5.64
C THR A 229 4.55 -6.55 6.31
N ILE A 230 4.28 -7.63 5.61
CA ILE A 230 3.52 -8.77 6.10
C ILE A 230 4.52 -9.87 6.41
N GLY A 231 4.64 -10.23 7.68
CA GLY A 231 5.57 -11.26 8.15
C GLY A 231 5.03 -12.68 7.98
N THR A 232 5.74 -13.60 8.60
CA THR A 232 5.40 -15.02 8.56
C THR A 232 4.15 -15.32 9.37
N LEU A 233 3.27 -16.15 8.83
CA LEU A 233 2.15 -16.75 9.56
C LEU A 233 2.71 -17.78 10.56
N HIS A 234 2.31 -17.66 11.84
CA HIS A 234 2.75 -18.57 12.89
C HIS A 234 1.65 -18.77 13.95
N LYS A 235 1.84 -19.76 14.84
CA LYS A 235 0.93 -20.01 15.94
C LYS A 235 1.40 -19.28 17.19
N GLN A 236 0.46 -18.62 17.87
CA GLN A 236 0.72 -17.90 19.13
C GLN A 236 -0.38 -18.18 20.14
N GLU A 237 -0.02 -18.35 21.42
CA GLU A 237 -0.97 -18.37 22.53
C GLU A 237 -1.51 -16.95 22.74
N MET A 238 -2.82 -16.79 22.67
CA MET A 238 -3.50 -15.52 22.91
C MET A 238 -4.49 -15.64 24.06
N LEU A 239 -4.54 -14.60 24.90
CA LEU A 239 -5.54 -14.47 25.95
C LEU A 239 -6.84 -13.94 25.33
N MET A 240 -7.91 -14.71 25.44
CA MET A 240 -9.22 -14.35 24.91
C MET A 240 -9.99 -13.44 25.89
N ALA A 241 -11.05 -12.77 25.40
CA ALA A 241 -11.84 -11.84 26.19
C ALA A 241 -12.54 -12.49 27.39
N ASP A 242 -12.81 -13.79 27.35
CA ASP A 242 -13.38 -14.58 28.43
C ASP A 242 -12.35 -15.09 29.46
N GLY A 243 -11.07 -14.73 29.29
CA GLY A 243 -9.97 -15.14 30.13
C GLY A 243 -9.36 -16.51 29.78
N THR A 244 -9.85 -17.19 28.76
CA THR A 244 -9.24 -18.44 28.27
C THR A 244 -8.00 -18.16 27.44
N LYS A 245 -7.15 -19.18 27.29
CA LYS A 245 -5.99 -19.14 26.42
C LYS A 245 -6.20 -20.03 25.22
N GLU A 246 -6.04 -19.50 24.03
CA GLU A 246 -6.17 -20.22 22.79
C GLU A 246 -4.92 -20.10 21.92
N ILE A 247 -4.58 -21.17 21.19
CA ILE A 247 -3.56 -21.10 20.15
C ILE A 247 -4.23 -20.59 18.87
N ARG A 248 -3.81 -19.42 18.43
CA ARG A 248 -4.35 -18.74 17.24
C ARG A 248 -3.30 -18.70 16.13
N ASP A 249 -3.75 -18.70 14.90
CA ASP A 249 -2.90 -18.43 13.74
C ASP A 249 -2.79 -16.92 13.56
N VAL A 250 -1.58 -16.40 13.71
CA VAL A 250 -1.33 -14.94 13.69
C VAL A 250 -0.32 -14.55 12.64
N VAL A 251 -0.41 -13.30 12.19
CA VAL A 251 0.54 -12.69 11.26
C VAL A 251 1.08 -11.40 11.83
N ASP A 252 2.40 -11.24 11.80
CA ASP A 252 3.06 -9.99 12.20
C ASP A 252 2.96 -8.97 11.08
N ILE A 253 2.61 -7.74 11.45
CA ILE A 253 2.56 -6.61 10.54
C ILE A 253 3.50 -5.52 11.04
N GLY A 254 4.39 -5.08 10.17
CA GLY A 254 5.20 -3.89 10.36
C GLY A 254 4.70 -2.78 9.44
N ALA A 255 4.41 -1.60 9.98
CA ALA A 255 4.00 -0.46 9.18
C ALA A 255 4.88 0.76 9.49
N THR A 256 5.30 1.46 8.44
CA THR A 256 5.96 2.75 8.49
C THR A 256 5.06 3.78 7.82
N LEU A 257 4.76 4.86 8.52
CA LEU A 257 3.75 5.84 8.13
C LEU A 257 4.36 7.26 8.21
N ASP A 258 3.99 8.12 7.27
CA ASP A 258 4.29 9.56 7.35
C ASP A 258 3.28 10.22 8.31
N GLU A 259 3.71 10.60 9.53
CA GLU A 259 2.81 11.16 10.56
C GLU A 259 2.13 12.47 10.16
N ARG A 260 2.63 13.15 9.12
CA ARG A 260 2.04 14.41 8.66
C ARG A 260 0.70 14.21 7.97
N ILE A 261 0.37 13.00 7.46
CA ILE A 261 -0.89 12.75 6.73
C ILE A 261 -2.09 12.62 7.66
N ALA A 262 -1.89 12.10 8.88
CA ALA A 262 -2.93 11.88 9.88
C ALA A 262 -2.29 11.76 11.28
N ASP A 263 -3.08 11.89 12.33
CA ASP A 263 -2.64 11.70 13.72
C ASP A 263 -2.62 10.22 14.15
N GLY A 264 -1.98 9.96 15.29
CA GLY A 264 -1.85 8.61 15.83
C GLY A 264 -3.20 7.95 16.17
N PHE A 265 -4.21 8.72 16.57
CA PHE A 265 -5.55 8.20 16.82
C PHE A 265 -6.20 7.68 15.53
N TYR A 266 -6.00 8.40 14.43
CA TYR A 266 -6.48 7.98 13.13
C TYR A 266 -5.79 6.69 12.66
N PHE A 267 -4.48 6.59 12.83
CA PHE A 267 -3.72 5.37 12.52
C PHE A 267 -4.17 4.18 13.36
N ALA A 268 -4.33 4.36 14.67
CA ALA A 268 -4.80 3.30 15.57
C ALA A 268 -6.18 2.77 15.17
N LYS A 269 -7.11 3.67 14.81
CA LYS A 269 -8.42 3.25 14.30
C LYS A 269 -8.34 2.55 12.95
N SER A 270 -7.42 2.96 12.07
CA SER A 270 -7.22 2.28 10.78
C SER A 270 -6.71 0.85 10.98
N LEU A 271 -5.81 0.65 11.94
CA LEU A 271 -5.33 -0.68 12.31
C LEU A 271 -6.44 -1.56 12.93
N LYS A 272 -7.27 -0.98 13.82
CA LYS A 272 -8.45 -1.69 14.36
C LYS A 272 -9.40 -2.16 13.26
N LEU A 273 -9.59 -1.34 12.22
CA LEU A 273 -10.41 -1.72 11.08
C LEU A 273 -9.83 -2.94 10.33
N ILE A 274 -8.52 -2.99 10.11
CA ILE A 274 -7.87 -4.17 9.51
C ILE A 274 -8.08 -5.42 10.37
N LYS A 275 -7.89 -5.32 11.70
CA LYS A 275 -8.16 -6.43 12.62
C LYS A 275 -9.61 -6.89 12.55
N HIS A 276 -10.54 -5.95 12.48
CA HIS A 276 -11.97 -6.26 12.36
C HIS A 276 -12.29 -6.98 11.03
N ILE A 277 -11.71 -6.54 9.91
CA ILE A 277 -11.86 -7.19 8.60
C ILE A 277 -11.30 -8.63 8.66
N PHE A 278 -10.18 -8.87 9.35
CA PHE A 278 -9.60 -10.21 9.47
C PHE A 278 -10.46 -11.14 10.33
N ALA A 279 -11.13 -10.57 11.35
CA ALA A 279 -12.10 -11.30 12.18
C ALA A 279 -13.44 -11.56 11.46
N HIS A 280 -13.77 -10.72 10.47
CA HIS A 280 -15.03 -10.78 9.69
C HIS A 280 -14.72 -10.76 8.19
N PRO A 281 -14.10 -11.82 7.64
CA PRO A 281 -13.55 -11.84 6.28
C PRO A 281 -14.63 -11.76 5.18
N GLU A 282 -15.90 -12.05 5.48
CA GLU A 282 -17.03 -11.83 4.59
C GLU A 282 -17.16 -10.39 4.09
N MET A 283 -16.64 -9.42 4.84
CA MET A 283 -16.58 -8.01 4.44
C MET A 283 -15.71 -7.78 3.18
N LEU A 284 -14.80 -8.70 2.87
CA LEU A 284 -13.94 -8.62 1.69
C LEU A 284 -14.69 -8.95 0.40
N GLU A 285 -15.86 -9.61 0.48
CA GLU A 285 -16.71 -9.91 -0.68
C GLU A 285 -17.60 -8.73 -1.09
N LEU A 286 -17.75 -7.73 -0.24
CA LEU A 286 -18.50 -6.53 -0.58
C LEU A 286 -17.69 -5.67 -1.57
N PRO A 287 -18.32 -5.00 -2.56
CA PRO A 287 -17.65 -4.02 -3.40
C PRO A 287 -16.98 -2.93 -2.55
N LEU A 288 -15.79 -2.49 -2.94
CA LEU A 288 -15.03 -1.47 -2.18
C LEU A 288 -15.77 -0.14 -2.04
N GLY A 289 -16.68 0.18 -2.98
CA GLY A 289 -17.52 1.37 -2.92
C GLY A 289 -18.67 1.29 -1.90
N GLU A 290 -18.96 0.10 -1.40
CA GLU A 290 -19.96 -0.12 -0.36
C GLU A 290 -19.33 0.10 1.02
N GLN A 291 -19.91 1.03 1.81
CA GLN A 291 -19.40 1.35 3.15
C GLN A 291 -19.68 0.20 4.13
N ILE A 292 -18.65 -0.22 4.84
CA ILE A 292 -18.82 -1.05 6.04
C ILE A 292 -19.36 -0.12 7.13
N GLY A 293 -20.60 -0.35 7.57
CA GLY A 293 -21.30 0.55 8.49
C GLY A 293 -20.45 1.01 9.68
N ARG A 294 -20.55 2.28 10.05
CA ARG A 294 -19.76 2.94 11.12
C ARG A 294 -19.92 2.33 12.52
N ALA A 295 -20.80 1.35 12.69
CA ALA A 295 -21.08 0.69 13.98
C ALA A 295 -19.94 -0.22 14.47
N HIS A 296 -18.91 -0.47 13.65
CA HIS A 296 -17.89 -1.48 13.94
C HIS A 296 -16.45 -0.93 14.09
N VAL A 297 -16.25 0.41 14.11
CA VAL A 297 -14.90 1.03 14.20
C VAL A 297 -14.75 1.96 15.40
#